data_d35c1b8ed16d3696afb0d719b295685e
#
_entry.id   d35c1b8ed16d3696afb0d719b295685e
#
_cell.length_a   1.000
_cell.length_b   1.000
_cell.length_c   1.000
_cell.angle_alpha   90.00
_cell.angle_beta   90.00
_cell.angle_gamma   90.00
#
_symmetry.space_group_name_H-M   'P 1'
#
loop_
_entity.id
_entity.type
_entity.pdbx_description
1 polymer ?
#
loop_
_entity_poly.entity_id
_entity_poly.type
_entity_poly.pdbx_seq_one_letter_code
_entity_poly.pdbx_strand_id
1 'polypeptide(L)'
;SGNSNNFTVAGGTLTKSEDCPSDVFNTFNRNLGNNLVPGFTFSNGNNTVAFATPANDSWGFSNLGAFSGKYYAEFKAAAFSANTHYIGVKFFTGIMSTDNFSNTIFLRFAKTGNTNAIYSGFTGGFLQQNMTSLSAGDIIGVAVDIDNGTVQFYVNGATYGNQVTGQASNFAGKQLQFAIFG
;
A
#
# COMPACT_ATOMS: atom_id res chain seq x y z
N SER A 1 28.40 2.18 -22.87
CA SER A 1 29.20 3.02 -23.78
C SER A 1 28.30 4.08 -24.38
N GLY A 2 28.22 5.21 -23.70
CA GLY A 2 27.48 6.35 -24.16
C GLY A 2 28.22 7.06 -25.29
N ASN A 3 27.51 7.82 -26.08
CA ASN A 3 27.99 8.71 -27.15
C ASN A 3 28.65 9.98 -26.60
N SER A 4 29.45 9.86 -25.52
CA SER A 4 30.20 10.93 -24.86
C SER A 4 29.35 12.07 -24.26
N ASN A 5 28.04 11.88 -24.10
CA ASN A 5 27.16 12.84 -23.42
C ASN A 5 27.11 12.58 -21.91
N ASN A 6 28.29 12.54 -21.29
CA ASN A 6 28.35 12.41 -19.84
C ASN A 6 28.15 13.79 -19.19
N PHE A 7 27.18 13.91 -18.31
CA PHE A 7 27.03 15.08 -17.47
C PHE A 7 28.16 15.11 -16.44
N THR A 8 28.89 16.23 -16.39
CA THR A 8 29.85 16.47 -15.35
C THR A 8 29.17 17.28 -14.26
N VAL A 9 29.29 16.85 -13.01
CA VAL A 9 28.78 17.61 -11.85
C VAL A 9 29.68 18.80 -11.64
N ALA A 10 29.15 19.98 -11.91
CA ALA A 10 29.90 21.25 -11.76
C ALA A 10 29.86 21.83 -10.34
N GLY A 11 29.13 21.17 -9.42
CA GLY A 11 29.03 21.57 -8.00
C GLY A 11 27.87 20.81 -7.33
N GLY A 12 27.92 20.73 -6.01
CA GLY A 12 26.93 19.99 -5.22
C GLY A 12 27.22 18.49 -5.11
N THR A 13 26.38 17.80 -4.36
CA THR A 13 26.47 16.35 -4.17
C THR A 13 25.34 15.68 -4.98
N LEU A 14 25.70 14.77 -5.87
CA LEU A 14 24.71 13.89 -6.48
C LEU A 14 24.25 12.88 -5.45
N THR A 15 22.97 12.95 -5.11
CA THR A 15 22.32 11.91 -4.31
C THR A 15 21.70 10.88 -5.27
N LYS A 16 22.04 9.61 -5.08
CA LYS A 16 21.37 8.52 -5.82
C LYS A 16 19.90 8.53 -5.44
N SER A 17 19.03 8.78 -6.40
CA SER A 17 17.59 8.62 -6.23
C SER A 17 17.19 7.16 -6.40
N GLU A 18 16.26 6.67 -5.60
CA GLU A 18 15.70 5.34 -5.77
C GLU A 18 14.86 5.23 -7.05
N ASP A 19 14.41 6.36 -7.60
CA ASP A 19 13.69 6.45 -8.85
C ASP A 19 14.64 6.86 -9.98
N CYS A 20 15.19 5.88 -10.66
CA CYS A 20 16.00 6.08 -11.85
C CYS A 20 15.44 5.26 -13.04
N PRO A 21 15.73 5.62 -14.30
CA PRO A 21 15.19 4.90 -15.47
C PRO A 21 15.53 3.41 -15.55
N SER A 22 16.53 2.95 -14.82
CA SER A 22 16.92 1.54 -14.72
C SER A 22 16.20 0.77 -13.62
N ASP A 23 15.60 1.47 -12.67
CA ASP A 23 14.90 0.90 -11.52
C ASP A 23 13.44 1.38 -11.54
N VAL A 24 12.60 0.62 -12.23
CA VAL A 24 11.16 0.93 -12.33
C VAL A 24 10.45 0.36 -11.11
N PHE A 25 10.25 1.19 -10.10
CA PHE A 25 9.45 0.85 -8.94
C PHE A 25 7.97 1.12 -9.18
N ASN A 26 7.12 0.32 -8.57
CA ASN A 26 5.71 0.64 -8.47
C ASN A 26 5.53 1.80 -7.50
N THR A 27 4.97 2.90 -7.98
CA THR A 27 4.75 4.13 -7.21
C THR A 27 3.27 4.32 -6.91
N PHE A 28 2.96 5.25 -6.01
CA PHE A 28 1.59 5.68 -5.81
C PHE A 28 1.09 6.53 -6.99
N ASN A 29 -0.14 6.30 -7.39
CA ASN A 29 -0.78 7.06 -8.45
C ASN A 29 -1.47 8.30 -7.87
N ARG A 30 -0.94 9.47 -8.17
CA ARG A 30 -1.51 10.75 -7.72
C ARG A 30 -2.89 11.06 -8.28
N ASN A 31 -3.25 10.42 -9.39
CA ASN A 31 -4.53 10.66 -10.08
C ASN A 31 -5.61 9.64 -9.68
N LEU A 32 -5.26 8.64 -8.87
CA LEU A 32 -6.17 7.64 -8.34
C LEU A 32 -6.34 7.84 -6.84
N GLY A 33 -7.56 7.90 -6.39
CA GLY A 33 -7.90 8.14 -5.00
C GLY A 33 -8.58 9.50 -4.81
N ASN A 34 -8.87 9.85 -3.57
CA ASN A 34 -9.48 11.12 -3.22
C ASN A 34 -8.46 12.27 -3.24
N ASN A 35 -7.72 12.43 -4.34
CA ASN A 35 -6.74 13.51 -4.48
C ASN A 35 -7.38 14.91 -4.50
N LEU A 36 -8.69 14.98 -4.52
CA LEU A 36 -9.44 16.25 -4.42
C LEU A 36 -9.69 16.69 -2.97
N VAL A 37 -9.40 15.80 -2.01
CA VAL A 37 -9.41 16.13 -0.58
C VAL A 37 -7.94 16.24 -0.15
N PRO A 38 -7.53 17.26 0.60
CA PRO A 38 -6.14 17.47 0.99
C PRO A 38 -5.70 16.43 2.05
N GLY A 39 -5.70 15.15 1.70
CA GLY A 39 -5.41 14.05 2.61
C GLY A 39 -3.99 13.50 2.51
N PHE A 40 -3.33 13.67 1.36
CA PHE A 40 -1.98 13.14 1.12
C PHE A 40 -1.04 14.17 0.53
N THR A 41 0.21 14.12 0.97
CA THR A 41 1.33 14.75 0.28
C THR A 41 2.23 13.66 -0.28
N PHE A 42 2.53 13.73 -1.58
CA PHE A 42 3.43 12.79 -2.27
C PHE A 42 4.80 13.43 -2.46
N SER A 43 5.86 12.65 -2.25
CA SER A 43 7.24 13.03 -2.46
C SER A 43 8.07 11.86 -2.98
N ASN A 44 9.35 12.09 -3.27
CA ASN A 44 10.29 11.08 -3.79
C ASN A 44 9.73 10.31 -5.01
N GLY A 45 9.30 11.04 -6.05
CA GLY A 45 8.73 10.42 -7.25
C GLY A 45 7.44 9.61 -6.98
N ASN A 46 6.65 10.00 -5.99
CA ASN A 46 5.44 9.32 -5.50
C ASN A 46 5.72 7.98 -4.76
N ASN A 47 6.94 7.75 -4.29
CA ASN A 47 7.28 6.60 -3.43
C ASN A 47 7.03 6.87 -1.94
N THR A 48 6.85 8.13 -1.56
CA THR A 48 6.56 8.53 -0.20
C THR A 48 5.22 9.23 -0.12
N VAL A 49 4.41 8.82 0.86
CA VAL A 49 3.11 9.42 1.16
C VAL A 49 3.11 9.87 2.62
N ALA A 50 2.77 11.12 2.84
CA ALA A 50 2.47 11.65 4.17
C ALA A 50 0.98 11.95 4.26
N PHE A 51 0.35 11.50 5.35
CA PHE A 51 -1.02 11.82 5.67
C PHE A 51 -1.11 13.24 6.21
N ALA A 52 -2.03 14.05 5.71
CA ALA A 52 -2.34 15.34 6.29
C ALA A 52 -3.07 15.17 7.63
N THR A 53 -2.89 16.13 8.52
CA THR A 53 -3.65 16.19 9.79
C THR A 53 -4.65 17.36 9.77
N PRO A 54 -5.93 17.14 10.09
CA PRO A 54 -6.57 15.86 10.39
C PRO A 54 -6.67 14.98 9.14
N ALA A 55 -6.43 13.69 9.29
CA ALA A 55 -6.67 12.74 8.22
C ALA A 55 -8.17 12.74 7.91
N ASN A 56 -8.50 13.15 6.71
CA ASN A 56 -9.82 12.89 6.14
C ASN A 56 -9.67 11.59 5.37
N ASP A 57 -10.59 10.65 5.57
CA ASP A 57 -10.66 9.34 4.92
C ASP A 57 -10.10 9.37 3.48
N SER A 58 -8.81 9.14 3.36
CA SER A 58 -8.08 9.31 2.10
C SER A 58 -7.53 7.98 1.60
N TRP A 59 -7.62 7.77 0.29
CA TRP A 59 -7.15 6.57 -0.39
C TRP A 59 -5.92 6.87 -1.24
N GLY A 60 -4.89 6.04 -1.12
CA GLY A 60 -3.76 6.00 -2.03
C GLY A 60 -3.64 4.63 -2.69
N PHE A 61 -3.42 4.59 -4.01
CA PHE A 61 -3.34 3.36 -4.80
C PHE A 61 -2.03 3.29 -5.56
N SER A 62 -1.56 2.06 -5.78
CA SER A 62 -0.39 1.80 -6.63
C SER A 62 -0.69 2.11 -8.10
N ASN A 63 0.37 2.40 -8.88
CA ASN A 63 0.26 2.56 -10.32
C ASN A 63 -0.02 1.24 -11.06
N LEU A 64 0.46 0.12 -10.51
CA LEU A 64 0.26 -1.19 -11.12
C LEU A 64 -1.05 -1.80 -10.64
N GLY A 65 -1.81 -2.32 -11.59
CA GLY A 65 -2.99 -3.12 -11.35
C GLY A 65 -2.89 -4.48 -12.07
N ALA A 66 -3.47 -5.52 -11.49
CA ALA A 66 -3.41 -6.89 -12.00
C ALA A 66 -4.74 -7.61 -11.86
N PHE A 67 -5.01 -8.56 -12.76
CA PHE A 67 -6.23 -9.39 -12.74
C PHE A 67 -5.95 -10.86 -12.38
N SER A 68 -4.69 -11.29 -12.41
CA SER A 68 -4.25 -12.65 -12.12
C SER A 68 -2.79 -12.66 -11.68
N GLY A 69 -2.31 -13.76 -11.13
CA GLY A 69 -0.92 -13.96 -10.74
C GLY A 69 -0.61 -13.64 -9.28
N LYS A 70 0.68 -13.60 -8.98
CA LYS A 70 1.22 -13.38 -7.62
C LYS A 70 2.01 -12.10 -7.57
N TYR A 71 1.74 -11.30 -6.54
CA TYR A 71 2.34 -9.99 -6.37
C TYR A 71 2.77 -9.78 -4.94
N TYR A 72 3.81 -8.98 -4.77
CA TYR A 72 4.33 -8.58 -3.48
C TYR A 72 4.67 -7.09 -3.49
N ALA A 73 4.35 -6.39 -2.42
CA ALA A 73 4.77 -5.02 -2.20
C ALA A 73 5.19 -4.81 -0.75
N GLU A 74 6.12 -3.88 -0.55
CA GLU A 74 6.58 -3.44 0.77
C GLU A 74 6.25 -1.98 0.99
N PHE A 75 5.88 -1.68 2.23
CA PHE A 75 5.58 -0.34 2.72
C PHE A 75 6.38 -0.10 3.99
N LYS A 76 7.21 0.91 4.00
CA LYS A 76 7.90 1.33 5.21
C LYS A 76 7.03 2.31 5.99
N ALA A 77 6.66 1.95 7.20
CA ALA A 77 5.95 2.82 8.13
C ALA A 77 6.94 3.77 8.81
N ALA A 78 7.21 4.93 8.19
CA ALA A 78 8.21 5.87 8.68
C ALA A 78 7.81 6.54 10.01
N ALA A 79 6.51 6.82 10.18
CA ALA A 79 5.93 7.37 11.41
C ALA A 79 4.47 6.97 11.52
N PHE A 80 3.95 6.98 12.74
CA PHE A 80 2.53 6.77 13.02
C PHE A 80 1.92 8.08 13.52
N SER A 81 0.81 8.47 12.92
CA SER A 81 -0.03 9.53 13.45
C SER A 81 -0.96 9.00 14.55
N ALA A 82 -1.71 9.90 15.16
CA ALA A 82 -2.71 9.52 16.17
C ALA A 82 -3.94 8.77 15.59
N ASN A 83 -4.02 8.60 14.27
CA ASN A 83 -5.17 8.01 13.59
C ASN A 83 -4.94 6.54 13.21
N THR A 84 -6.01 5.86 12.86
CA THR A 84 -5.96 4.50 12.35
C THR A 84 -5.56 4.51 10.87
N HIS A 85 -4.62 3.67 10.51
CA HIS A 85 -4.16 3.51 9.14
C HIS A 85 -4.36 2.08 8.65
N TYR A 86 -4.46 1.93 7.34
CA TYR A 86 -4.66 0.66 6.67
C TYR A 86 -3.69 0.51 5.51
N ILE A 87 -3.08 -0.65 5.38
CA ILE A 87 -2.22 -1.04 4.25
C ILE A 87 -2.67 -2.42 3.75
N GLY A 88 -2.76 -2.59 2.45
CA GLY A 88 -3.09 -3.88 1.87
C GLY A 88 -3.48 -3.80 0.42
N VAL A 89 -4.59 -4.43 0.08
CA VAL A 89 -5.07 -4.54 -1.29
C VAL A 89 -6.55 -4.14 -1.41
N LYS A 90 -6.88 -3.53 -2.54
CA LYS A 90 -8.25 -3.26 -2.98
C LYS A 90 -8.46 -3.83 -4.38
N PHE A 91 -9.63 -4.40 -4.60
CA PHE A 91 -10.04 -4.98 -5.87
C PHE A 91 -11.17 -4.16 -6.50
N PHE A 92 -11.02 -3.80 -7.76
CA PHE A 92 -11.95 -2.96 -8.49
C PHE A 92 -12.67 -3.73 -9.58
N THR A 93 -13.98 -3.46 -9.74
CA THR A 93 -14.79 -3.87 -10.88
C THR A 93 -15.08 -2.64 -11.73
N GLY A 94 -14.44 -2.52 -12.89
CA GLY A 94 -14.68 -1.37 -13.78
C GLY A 94 -14.08 -0.08 -13.27
N ILE A 95 -14.90 0.97 -13.12
CA ILE A 95 -14.43 2.30 -12.68
C ILE A 95 -13.97 2.22 -11.22
N MET A 96 -12.79 2.77 -10.95
CA MET A 96 -12.25 2.85 -9.60
C MET A 96 -13.09 3.80 -8.76
N SER A 97 -13.78 3.24 -7.76
CA SER A 97 -14.51 4.00 -6.75
C SER A 97 -13.75 3.95 -5.44
N THR A 98 -13.62 5.09 -4.79
CA THR A 98 -12.80 5.28 -3.59
C THR A 98 -13.61 5.34 -2.30
N ASP A 99 -14.90 5.20 -2.40
CA ASP A 99 -15.87 5.64 -1.39
C ASP A 99 -16.15 4.65 -0.27
N ASN A 100 -15.58 3.44 -0.31
CA ASN A 100 -15.84 2.46 0.74
C ASN A 100 -14.74 1.40 0.90
N PHE A 101 -14.79 0.69 2.02
CA PHE A 101 -13.92 -0.43 2.34
C PHE A 101 -14.29 -1.74 1.63
N SER A 102 -15.32 -1.79 0.79
CA SER A 102 -15.69 -3.01 0.08
C SER A 102 -14.54 -3.50 -0.83
N ASN A 103 -14.50 -4.80 -1.04
CA ASN A 103 -13.48 -5.45 -1.87
C ASN A 103 -12.04 -5.20 -1.41
N THR A 104 -11.79 -5.15 -0.11
CA THR A 104 -10.45 -4.92 0.45
C THR A 104 -10.01 -6.06 1.35
N ILE A 105 -8.69 -6.26 1.45
CA ILE A 105 -8.03 -6.99 2.53
C ILE A 105 -6.92 -6.08 3.05
N PHE A 106 -7.06 -5.62 4.30
CA PHE A 106 -6.17 -4.66 4.91
C PHE A 106 -5.59 -5.14 6.23
N LEU A 107 -4.34 -4.83 6.46
CA LEU A 107 -3.78 -4.71 7.79
C LEU A 107 -4.16 -3.33 8.33
N ARG A 108 -5.00 -3.32 9.35
CA ARG A 108 -5.26 -2.13 10.17
C ARG A 108 -4.20 -2.05 11.25
N PHE A 109 -3.49 -0.95 11.31
CA PHE A 109 -2.64 -0.64 12.44
C PHE A 109 -3.16 0.63 13.10
N ALA A 110 -3.19 0.53 14.40
CA ALA A 110 -4.00 1.43 15.17
C ALA A 110 -3.16 2.42 15.94
N LYS A 111 -3.77 3.55 16.11
CA LYS A 111 -3.58 4.51 17.15
C LYS A 111 -3.48 3.84 18.53
N THR A 112 -2.82 4.54 19.46
CA THR A 112 -2.79 4.22 20.90
C THR A 112 -4.17 3.78 21.43
N GLY A 113 -4.25 2.57 21.94
CA GLY A 113 -5.45 2.00 22.54
C GLY A 113 -6.27 1.05 21.65
N ASN A 114 -5.97 0.94 20.36
CA ASN A 114 -6.57 -0.08 19.49
C ASN A 114 -5.54 -1.14 19.13
N THR A 115 -5.97 -2.37 18.97
CA THR A 115 -5.11 -3.47 18.54
C THR A 115 -5.01 -3.52 17.03
N ASN A 116 -3.86 -3.94 16.50
CA ASN A 116 -3.71 -4.25 15.10
C ASN A 116 -4.64 -5.40 14.69
N ALA A 117 -5.11 -5.38 13.46
CA ALA A 117 -6.08 -6.35 12.98
C ALA A 117 -6.00 -6.54 11.45
N ILE A 118 -6.39 -7.70 10.96
CA ILE A 118 -6.67 -7.92 9.54
C ILE A 118 -8.16 -7.72 9.32
N TYR A 119 -8.50 -6.81 8.40
CA TYR A 119 -9.86 -6.45 8.01
C TYR A 119 -10.16 -6.95 6.60
N SER A 120 -11.37 -7.45 6.40
CA SER A 120 -11.88 -7.80 5.07
C SER A 120 -13.12 -6.99 4.74
N GLY A 121 -13.04 -6.20 3.68
CA GLY A 121 -14.18 -5.51 3.10
C GLY A 121 -15.11 -6.43 2.31
N PHE A 122 -14.70 -7.66 2.00
CA PHE A 122 -15.57 -8.66 1.39
C PHE A 122 -16.58 -9.22 2.38
N THR A 123 -16.20 -9.32 3.66
CA THR A 123 -17.08 -9.80 4.74
C THR A 123 -17.61 -8.67 5.62
N GLY A 124 -17.06 -7.46 5.47
CA GLY A 124 -17.40 -6.30 6.30
C GLY A 124 -16.93 -6.40 7.74
N GLY A 125 -15.86 -7.18 8.02
CA GLY A 125 -15.40 -7.42 9.38
C GLY A 125 -13.93 -7.73 9.54
N PHE A 126 -13.51 -7.89 10.80
CA PHE A 126 -12.15 -8.29 11.13
C PHE A 126 -12.01 -9.81 11.05
N LEU A 127 -11.01 -10.25 10.27
CA LEU A 127 -10.63 -11.67 10.15
C LEU A 127 -9.72 -12.10 11.31
N GLN A 128 -8.90 -11.18 11.79
CA GLN A 128 -8.03 -11.37 12.95
C GLN A 128 -7.88 -10.06 13.71
N GLN A 129 -7.83 -10.14 15.04
CA GLN A 129 -7.67 -9.00 15.94
C GLN A 129 -6.60 -9.28 16.99
N ASN A 130 -6.29 -8.29 17.81
CA ASN A 130 -5.34 -8.39 18.91
C ASN A 130 -3.92 -8.81 18.47
N MET A 131 -3.50 -8.32 17.29
CA MET A 131 -2.18 -8.58 16.75
C MET A 131 -1.15 -7.66 17.42
N THR A 132 0.11 -8.08 17.40
CA THR A 132 1.23 -7.32 17.96
C THR A 132 1.29 -5.90 17.38
N SER A 133 1.65 -4.92 18.20
CA SER A 133 1.82 -3.54 17.75
C SER A 133 2.98 -3.42 16.74
N LEU A 134 2.82 -2.52 15.79
CA LEU A 134 3.89 -2.10 14.87
C LEU A 134 4.66 -0.92 15.45
N SER A 135 5.90 -0.77 15.03
CA SER A 135 6.79 0.33 15.39
C SER A 135 7.13 1.20 14.18
N ALA A 136 7.42 2.47 14.42
CA ALA A 136 7.96 3.32 13.37
C ALA A 136 9.28 2.73 12.84
N GLY A 137 9.40 2.67 11.53
CA GLY A 137 10.52 2.03 10.84
C GLY A 137 10.25 0.60 10.37
N ASP A 138 9.19 -0.05 10.86
CA ASP A 138 8.82 -1.39 10.40
C ASP A 138 8.51 -1.40 8.89
N ILE A 139 8.90 -2.51 8.25
CA ILE A 139 8.60 -2.79 6.86
C ILE A 139 7.42 -3.76 6.83
N ILE A 140 6.32 -3.31 6.24
CA ILE A 140 5.09 -4.09 6.09
C ILE A 140 5.08 -4.68 4.69
N GLY A 141 5.18 -6.01 4.59
CA GLY A 141 5.04 -6.74 3.33
C GLY A 141 3.60 -7.21 3.11
N VAL A 142 3.13 -7.15 1.88
CA VAL A 142 1.82 -7.66 1.45
C VAL A 142 2.02 -8.57 0.26
N ALA A 143 1.84 -9.87 0.44
CA ALA A 143 1.83 -10.86 -0.63
C ALA A 143 0.39 -11.22 -0.99
N VAL A 144 0.09 -11.26 -2.27
CA VAL A 144 -1.22 -11.65 -2.80
C VAL A 144 -1.07 -12.68 -3.91
N ASP A 145 -1.85 -13.73 -3.85
CA ASP A 145 -2.04 -14.69 -4.95
C ASP A 145 -3.50 -14.57 -5.39
N ILE A 146 -3.70 -13.89 -6.52
CA ILE A 146 -5.04 -13.60 -7.03
C ILE A 146 -5.74 -14.89 -7.44
N ASP A 147 -5.02 -15.81 -8.08
CA ASP A 147 -5.56 -17.02 -8.65
C ASP A 147 -6.02 -18.01 -7.57
N ASN A 148 -5.25 -18.12 -6.48
CA ASN A 148 -5.58 -18.95 -5.33
C ASN A 148 -6.42 -18.21 -4.26
N GLY A 149 -6.62 -16.91 -4.41
CA GLY A 149 -7.42 -16.11 -3.48
C GLY A 149 -6.82 -16.02 -2.09
N THR A 150 -5.52 -15.73 -2.00
CA THR A 150 -4.83 -15.61 -0.71
C THR A 150 -4.14 -14.26 -0.54
N VAL A 151 -4.09 -13.78 0.70
CA VAL A 151 -3.29 -12.60 1.11
C VAL A 151 -2.53 -12.93 2.38
N GLN A 152 -1.23 -12.65 2.41
CA GLN A 152 -0.38 -12.78 3.58
C GLN A 152 0.32 -11.47 3.89
N PHE A 153 0.26 -11.05 5.14
CA PHE A 153 1.02 -9.91 5.64
C PHE A 153 2.33 -10.36 6.27
N TYR A 154 3.33 -9.51 6.19
CA TYR A 154 4.65 -9.67 6.80
C TYR A 154 5.03 -8.39 7.54
N VAL A 155 5.85 -8.54 8.57
CA VAL A 155 6.53 -7.41 9.24
C VAL A 155 8.00 -7.74 9.35
N ASN A 156 8.85 -6.90 8.80
CA ASN A 156 10.31 -7.09 8.78
C ASN A 156 10.72 -8.47 8.23
N GLY A 157 10.01 -8.94 7.19
CA GLY A 157 10.24 -10.23 6.54
C GLY A 157 9.65 -11.46 7.24
N ALA A 158 9.14 -11.32 8.46
CA ALA A 158 8.46 -12.41 9.17
C ALA A 158 6.95 -12.38 8.91
N THR A 159 6.32 -13.56 8.84
CA THR A 159 4.85 -13.65 8.71
C THR A 159 4.15 -12.92 9.87
N TYR A 160 3.13 -12.15 9.52
CA TYR A 160 2.38 -11.35 10.48
C TYR A 160 0.89 -11.65 10.36
N GLY A 161 0.37 -12.31 11.37
CA GLY A 161 -1.00 -12.82 11.36
C GLY A 161 -1.20 -14.07 10.49
N ASN A 162 -2.42 -14.58 10.48
CA ASN A 162 -2.81 -15.72 9.67
C ASN A 162 -2.98 -15.31 8.21
N GLN A 163 -2.64 -16.22 7.29
CA GLN A 163 -2.94 -16.03 5.88
C GLN A 163 -4.46 -15.97 5.68
N VAL A 164 -4.91 -14.96 4.97
CA VAL A 164 -6.28 -14.89 4.45
C VAL A 164 -6.39 -15.83 3.26
N THR A 165 -7.37 -16.73 3.26
CA THR A 165 -7.56 -17.74 2.21
C THR A 165 -9.01 -17.75 1.72
N GLY A 166 -9.30 -18.54 0.66
CA GLY A 166 -10.66 -18.75 0.18
C GLY A 166 -11.27 -17.54 -0.55
N GLN A 167 -10.47 -16.61 -1.05
CA GLN A 167 -10.93 -15.38 -1.67
C GLN A 167 -10.94 -15.43 -3.22
N ALA A 168 -10.63 -16.56 -3.84
CA ALA A 168 -10.50 -16.65 -5.31
C ALA A 168 -11.75 -16.16 -6.05
N SER A 169 -12.95 -16.53 -5.60
CA SER A 169 -14.22 -16.06 -6.18
C SER A 169 -14.45 -14.56 -5.97
N ASN A 170 -13.96 -14.01 -4.85
CA ASN A 170 -14.05 -12.60 -4.54
C ASN A 170 -13.09 -11.77 -5.40
N PHE A 171 -11.94 -12.31 -5.79
CA PHE A 171 -10.93 -11.65 -6.62
C PHE A 171 -11.23 -11.77 -8.12
N ALA A 172 -11.93 -12.83 -8.53
CA ALA A 172 -12.21 -13.14 -9.94
C ALA A 172 -12.82 -11.95 -10.69
N GLY A 173 -12.23 -11.62 -11.84
CA GLY A 173 -12.68 -10.54 -12.71
C GLY A 173 -12.47 -9.12 -12.16
N LYS A 174 -11.77 -8.98 -11.05
CA LYS A 174 -11.46 -7.67 -10.45
C LYS A 174 -9.98 -7.33 -10.58
N GLN A 175 -9.71 -6.05 -10.75
CA GLN A 175 -8.34 -5.54 -10.80
C GLN A 175 -7.82 -5.30 -9.39
N LEU A 176 -6.72 -5.98 -9.04
CA LEU A 176 -5.95 -5.72 -7.83
C LEU A 176 -5.24 -4.37 -7.92
N GLN A 177 -5.24 -3.63 -6.83
CA GLN A 177 -4.25 -2.58 -6.56
C GLN A 177 -3.77 -2.66 -5.12
N PHE A 178 -2.49 -2.42 -4.88
CA PHE A 178 -2.02 -2.15 -3.53
C PHE A 178 -2.54 -0.79 -3.09
N ALA A 179 -2.97 -0.71 -1.83
CA ALA A 179 -3.68 0.45 -1.34
C ALA A 179 -3.28 0.81 0.09
N ILE A 180 -3.34 2.10 0.37
CA ILE A 180 -3.26 2.66 1.72
C ILE A 180 -4.51 3.50 1.99
N PHE A 181 -4.90 3.58 3.26
CA PHE A 181 -6.00 4.41 3.73
C PHE A 181 -5.69 4.97 5.12
N GLY A 182 -6.09 6.23 5.38
CA GLY A 182 -5.90 6.89 6.66
C GLY A 182 -6.49 8.29 6.70
#